data_70bc6ecb224fb5abe4aedd722111a08f
#
_entry.id   70bc6ecb224fb5abe4aedd722111a08f
#
_cell.length_a   1.000
_cell.length_b   1.000
_cell.length_c   1.000
_cell.angle_alpha   90.00
_cell.angle_beta   90.00
_cell.angle_gamma   90.00
#
_symmetry.space_group_name_H-M   'P 1'
#
loop_
_entity.id
_entity.type
_entity.pdbx_description
1 polymer ?
#
loop_
_entity_poly.entity_id
_entity_poly.type
_entity_poly.pdbx_seq_one_letter_code
_entity_poly.pdbx_strand_id
1 'polypeptide(L)'
;DLHYPLRRQRQMCIRDRPSTMKKMNVKNFEFSQAHIHFWDKFERANHFYEAIIETAERPVDDRTIGFLLGDPIGDGGQWNMAMNLIRKHGLVPKSAYPESQSSSSTRYMNANLKDILRTGACEIREILDSGGSSAEARAHKDSRLADIWRILCIHLGTPPEKFDWQWEDKDGKLHRKGMMTPQEFAEEFVEIDWEDYVCIVNDPRNDYYQTYTVDYLQNVAGGPPVVYLNVPSDEMKGITQSLLEDGLPVWMGCDVGKQMHRKRGLWDAKLFDFGALYGAEFGMNKADRLRFSQTMMTHAMLFTGVDVVDGKPRRWRVENSWGAEQSGRKGFYTMNDSWYDEHMFEIACPSKYLSDEMKAGMMAEPVVLPAWDPMGSLAKDEAFQ
;
A
#
# COMPACT_ATOMS: atom_id res chain seq x y z
N ASP A 1 -17.45 6.24 -13.76
CA ASP A 1 -16.26 6.23 -12.92
C ASP A 1 -16.10 4.84 -12.33
N LEU A 2 -15.32 4.01 -13.00
CA LEU A 2 -14.94 2.70 -12.49
C LEU A 2 -13.77 2.91 -11.51
N HIS A 3 -14.10 3.05 -10.24
CA HIS A 3 -13.10 2.96 -9.17
C HIS A 3 -12.65 1.50 -9.09
N TYR A 4 -11.40 1.23 -9.45
CA TYR A 4 -10.77 -0.08 -9.29
C TYR A 4 -10.05 -0.10 -7.93
N PRO A 5 -10.63 -0.68 -6.87
CA PRO A 5 -10.08 -0.65 -5.53
C PRO A 5 -8.75 -1.40 -5.38
N LEU A 6 -8.50 -2.40 -6.20
CA LEU A 6 -7.24 -3.17 -6.20
C LEU A 6 -6.02 -2.43 -6.77
N ARG A 7 -6.12 -1.15 -7.07
CA ARG A 7 -5.06 -0.38 -7.76
C ARG A 7 -3.73 -0.37 -7.01
N ARG A 8 -3.77 -0.24 -5.69
CA ARG A 8 -2.56 -0.09 -4.85
C ARG A 8 -1.85 -1.43 -4.63
N GLN A 9 -2.59 -2.51 -4.39
CA GLN A 9 -2.05 -3.86 -4.29
C GLN A 9 -1.53 -4.37 -5.64
N ARG A 10 -2.15 -3.94 -6.75
CA ARG A 10 -1.71 -4.24 -8.11
C ARG A 10 -0.28 -3.78 -8.39
N GLN A 11 0.14 -2.64 -7.86
CA GLN A 11 1.47 -2.08 -8.12
C GLN A 11 2.58 -2.97 -7.57
N MET A 12 2.36 -3.63 -6.44
CA MET A 12 3.35 -4.55 -5.89
C MET A 12 3.44 -5.83 -6.69
N CYS A 13 2.30 -6.42 -7.07
CA CYS A 13 2.28 -7.58 -7.97
C CYS A 13 2.93 -7.28 -9.34
N ILE A 14 2.81 -6.05 -9.86
CA ILE A 14 3.45 -5.63 -11.12
C ILE A 14 4.97 -5.61 -10.98
N ARG A 15 5.50 -5.17 -9.84
CA ARG A 15 6.94 -5.10 -9.61
C ARG A 15 7.63 -6.46 -9.66
N ASP A 16 7.01 -7.48 -9.06
CA ASP A 16 7.62 -8.80 -8.88
C ASP A 16 7.39 -9.71 -10.10
N ARG A 17 6.42 -9.35 -10.91
CA ARG A 17 6.04 -10.06 -12.13
C ARG A 17 7.22 -10.31 -13.10
N PRO A 18 8.14 -9.36 -13.39
CA PRO A 18 9.24 -9.61 -14.33
C PRO A 18 10.20 -10.71 -13.90
N SER A 19 10.58 -10.78 -12.62
CA SER A 19 11.48 -11.83 -12.10
C SER A 19 10.80 -13.20 -12.16
N THR A 20 9.56 -13.29 -11.72
CA THR A 20 8.74 -14.51 -11.80
C THR A 20 8.56 -14.98 -13.25
N MET A 21 8.25 -14.07 -14.18
CA MET A 21 8.13 -14.40 -15.61
C MET A 21 9.42 -14.91 -16.19
N LYS A 22 10.57 -14.33 -15.81
CA LYS A 22 11.89 -14.81 -16.22
C LYS A 22 12.17 -16.20 -15.68
N LYS A 23 11.90 -16.45 -14.41
CA LYS A 23 12.08 -17.75 -13.74
C LYS A 23 11.23 -18.85 -14.38
N MET A 24 9.98 -18.54 -14.67
CA MET A 24 9.03 -19.47 -15.30
C MET A 24 9.21 -19.57 -16.83
N ASN A 25 10.04 -18.74 -17.44
CA ASN A 25 10.23 -18.63 -18.89
C ASN A 25 8.91 -18.37 -19.64
N VAL A 26 8.04 -17.47 -19.14
CA VAL A 26 6.74 -17.17 -19.73
C VAL A 26 6.69 -15.76 -20.33
N LYS A 27 5.81 -15.57 -21.33
CA LYS A 27 5.57 -14.25 -21.95
C LYS A 27 4.60 -13.38 -21.18
N ASN A 28 3.74 -14.00 -20.39
CA ASN A 28 2.73 -13.30 -19.60
C ASN A 28 2.45 -14.09 -18.31
N PHE A 29 2.28 -13.35 -17.22
CA PHE A 29 1.93 -13.91 -15.92
C PHE A 29 1.29 -12.81 -15.06
N GLU A 30 0.34 -13.18 -14.21
CA GLU A 30 -0.23 -12.28 -13.20
C GLU A 30 -0.46 -13.05 -11.90
N PHE A 31 -0.08 -12.44 -10.78
CA PHE A 31 -0.52 -12.87 -9.46
C PHE A 31 -1.99 -12.52 -9.25
N SER A 32 -2.68 -13.30 -8.43
CA SER A 32 -4.04 -12.99 -8.00
C SER A 32 -4.02 -11.78 -7.07
N GLN A 33 -4.64 -10.71 -7.51
CA GLN A 33 -4.85 -9.53 -6.67
C GLN A 33 -6.03 -9.76 -5.70
N ALA A 34 -7.04 -10.52 -6.14
CA ALA A 34 -8.17 -10.90 -5.32
C ALA A 34 -7.74 -11.69 -4.08
N HIS A 35 -6.69 -12.54 -4.17
CA HIS A 35 -6.14 -13.27 -3.04
C HIS A 35 -5.57 -12.34 -1.98
N ILE A 36 -4.68 -11.42 -2.37
CA ILE A 36 -4.11 -10.43 -1.45
C ILE A 36 -5.21 -9.53 -0.87
N HIS A 37 -6.19 -9.14 -1.69
CA HIS A 37 -7.30 -8.32 -1.24
C HIS A 37 -8.18 -9.02 -0.20
N PHE A 38 -8.48 -10.29 -0.39
CA PHE A 38 -9.24 -11.09 0.59
C PHE A 38 -8.55 -11.07 1.96
N TRP A 39 -7.26 -11.43 1.97
CA TRP A 39 -6.50 -11.49 3.20
C TRP A 39 -6.26 -10.12 3.83
N ASP A 40 -6.05 -9.08 3.04
CA ASP A 40 -5.95 -7.70 3.57
C ASP A 40 -7.23 -7.30 4.31
N LYS A 41 -8.40 -7.56 3.73
CA LYS A 41 -9.68 -7.28 4.39
C LYS A 41 -9.86 -8.07 5.69
N PHE A 42 -9.56 -9.34 5.69
CA PHE A 42 -9.70 -10.19 6.86
C PHE A 42 -8.74 -9.80 7.99
N GLU A 43 -7.47 -9.59 7.66
CA GLU A 43 -6.45 -9.20 8.63
C GLU A 43 -6.70 -7.80 9.21
N ARG A 44 -7.11 -6.84 8.38
CA ARG A 44 -7.50 -5.50 8.87
C ARG A 44 -8.69 -5.54 9.80
N ALA A 45 -9.66 -6.38 9.52
CA ALA A 45 -10.81 -6.57 10.40
C ALA A 45 -10.36 -7.07 11.78
N ASN A 46 -9.45 -8.05 11.82
CA ASN A 46 -8.86 -8.53 13.06
C ASN A 46 -8.06 -7.43 13.79
N HIS A 47 -7.21 -6.72 13.05
CA HIS A 47 -6.42 -5.61 13.61
C HIS A 47 -7.31 -4.49 14.16
N PHE A 48 -8.36 -4.13 13.44
CA PHE A 48 -9.32 -3.12 13.90
C PHE A 48 -9.95 -3.52 15.24
N TYR A 49 -10.42 -4.75 15.38
CA TYR A 49 -11.02 -5.20 16.64
C TYR A 49 -9.99 -5.28 17.79
N GLU A 50 -8.74 -5.69 17.54
CA GLU A 50 -7.69 -5.62 18.57
C GLU A 50 -7.43 -4.16 18.99
N ALA A 51 -7.38 -3.22 18.04
CA ALA A 51 -7.25 -1.80 18.35
C ALA A 51 -8.44 -1.26 19.19
N ILE A 52 -9.66 -1.71 18.92
CA ILE A 52 -10.84 -1.37 19.74
C ILE A 52 -10.74 -1.93 21.16
N ILE A 53 -10.25 -3.18 21.32
CA ILE A 53 -10.03 -3.79 22.64
C ILE A 53 -8.94 -3.02 23.41
N GLU A 54 -7.82 -2.72 22.75
CA GLU A 54 -6.69 -2.00 23.34
C GLU A 54 -7.05 -0.58 23.81
N THR A 55 -7.95 0.07 23.07
CA THR A 55 -8.38 1.45 23.33
C THR A 55 -9.68 1.54 24.13
N ALA A 56 -10.17 0.45 24.72
CA ALA A 56 -11.47 0.40 25.37
C ALA A 56 -11.65 1.40 26.53
N GLU A 57 -10.57 1.74 27.25
CA GLU A 57 -10.61 2.72 28.34
C GLU A 57 -10.76 4.18 27.86
N ARG A 58 -10.56 4.46 26.56
CA ARG A 58 -10.74 5.79 25.98
C ARG A 58 -12.22 6.04 25.69
N PRO A 59 -12.74 7.25 25.89
CA PRO A 59 -14.13 7.58 25.52
C PRO A 59 -14.35 7.48 23.99
N VAL A 60 -15.58 7.20 23.56
CA VAL A 60 -15.92 7.01 22.14
C VAL A 60 -15.64 8.26 21.29
N ASP A 61 -15.70 9.45 21.88
CA ASP A 61 -15.38 10.73 21.25
C ASP A 61 -13.89 11.10 21.30
N ASP A 62 -13.01 10.22 21.84
CA ASP A 62 -11.56 10.36 21.68
C ASP A 62 -11.18 10.40 20.21
N ARG A 63 -10.21 11.27 19.86
CA ARG A 63 -9.79 11.46 18.47
C ARG A 63 -9.28 10.18 17.82
N THR A 64 -8.56 9.33 18.57
CA THR A 64 -8.05 8.04 18.06
C THR A 64 -9.21 7.10 17.77
N ILE A 65 -10.19 7.02 18.66
CA ILE A 65 -11.39 6.20 18.46
C ILE A 65 -12.19 6.71 17.26
N GLY A 66 -12.41 8.02 17.17
CA GLY A 66 -13.06 8.63 16.01
C GLY A 66 -12.35 8.33 14.69
N PHE A 67 -11.01 8.33 14.69
CA PHE A 67 -10.21 7.98 13.52
C PHE A 67 -10.35 6.49 13.14
N LEU A 68 -10.29 5.57 14.12
CA LEU A 68 -10.47 4.13 13.88
C LEU A 68 -11.88 3.82 13.35
N LEU A 69 -12.92 4.38 13.98
CA LEU A 69 -14.32 4.19 13.59
C LEU A 69 -14.67 4.88 12.27
N GLY A 70 -13.98 5.95 11.91
CA GLY A 70 -14.19 6.69 10.66
C GLY A 70 -14.00 5.83 9.42
N ASP A 71 -12.88 5.11 9.36
CA ASP A 71 -12.57 4.19 8.25
C ASP A 71 -11.94 2.89 8.79
N PRO A 72 -12.78 1.95 9.31
CA PRO A 72 -12.30 0.71 9.93
C PRO A 72 -11.65 -0.25 8.93
N ILE A 73 -11.95 -0.14 7.63
CA ILE A 73 -11.45 -1.03 6.59
C ILE A 73 -11.39 -0.31 5.23
N GLY A 74 -10.22 0.19 4.87
CA GLY A 74 -9.97 0.83 3.58
C GLY A 74 -9.41 -0.11 2.51
N ASP A 75 -9.35 0.35 1.26
CA ASP A 75 -8.72 -0.36 0.13
C ASP A 75 -7.26 0.06 -0.09
N GLY A 76 -6.77 1.02 0.66
CA GLY A 76 -5.40 1.50 0.61
C GLY A 76 -4.40 0.53 1.22
N GLY A 77 -3.10 0.82 1.10
CA GLY A 77 -2.07 0.00 1.74
C GLY A 77 -0.67 0.56 1.57
N GLN A 78 0.17 0.30 2.55
CA GLN A 78 1.59 0.59 2.57
C GLN A 78 2.38 -0.62 2.08
N TRP A 79 3.64 -0.42 1.70
CA TRP A 79 4.53 -1.51 1.29
C TRP A 79 4.61 -2.63 2.34
N ASN A 80 4.94 -2.28 3.59
CA ASN A 80 5.08 -3.26 4.68
C ASN A 80 3.79 -4.06 4.91
N MET A 81 2.62 -3.45 4.76
CA MET A 81 1.33 -4.13 4.95
C MET A 81 1.15 -5.27 3.95
N ALA A 82 1.57 -5.08 2.72
CA ALA A 82 1.48 -6.14 1.75
C ALA A 82 2.56 -7.21 1.95
N MET A 83 3.76 -6.83 2.39
CA MET A 83 4.78 -7.81 2.76
C MET A 83 4.30 -8.70 3.89
N ASN A 84 3.61 -8.14 4.90
CA ASN A 84 2.99 -8.92 5.97
C ASN A 84 1.97 -9.94 5.45
N LEU A 85 1.16 -9.56 4.46
CA LEU A 85 0.20 -10.49 3.84
C LEU A 85 0.89 -11.61 3.06
N ILE A 86 1.89 -11.28 2.25
CA ILE A 86 2.63 -12.26 1.45
C ILE A 86 3.35 -13.24 2.38
N ARG A 87 3.97 -12.74 3.45
CA ARG A 87 4.64 -13.58 4.46
C ARG A 87 3.68 -14.54 5.14
N LYS A 88 2.49 -14.07 5.52
CA LYS A 88 1.52 -14.88 6.26
C LYS A 88 0.69 -15.80 5.36
N HIS A 89 0.28 -15.33 4.19
CA HIS A 89 -0.69 -16.00 3.33
C HIS A 89 -0.16 -16.44 1.97
N GLY A 90 1.10 -16.13 1.65
CA GLY A 90 1.73 -16.46 0.38
C GLY A 90 1.11 -15.73 -0.81
N LEU A 91 1.38 -16.25 -2.00
CA LEU A 91 0.86 -15.76 -3.28
C LEU A 91 0.26 -16.90 -4.08
N VAL A 92 -0.68 -16.56 -4.96
CA VAL A 92 -1.23 -17.52 -5.92
C VAL A 92 -1.27 -16.89 -7.31
N PRO A 93 -1.17 -17.70 -8.38
CA PRO A 93 -1.39 -17.21 -9.74
C PRO A 93 -2.86 -16.82 -9.93
N LYS A 94 -3.13 -15.84 -10.78
CA LYS A 94 -4.49 -15.35 -11.07
C LYS A 94 -5.44 -16.45 -11.55
N SER A 95 -4.91 -17.49 -12.22
CA SER A 95 -5.69 -18.65 -12.65
C SER A 95 -6.21 -19.50 -11.50
N ALA A 96 -5.51 -19.54 -10.36
CA ALA A 96 -5.91 -20.30 -9.18
C ALA A 96 -6.95 -19.57 -8.30
N TYR A 97 -6.94 -18.23 -8.34
CA TYR A 97 -7.92 -17.39 -7.64
C TYR A 97 -8.23 -16.15 -8.48
N PRO A 98 -9.19 -16.23 -9.40
CA PRO A 98 -9.50 -15.16 -10.34
C PRO A 98 -10.24 -14.00 -9.68
N GLU A 99 -10.26 -12.86 -10.37
CA GLU A 99 -11.05 -11.70 -9.98
C GLU A 99 -12.55 -12.01 -9.98
N SER A 100 -13.24 -11.51 -8.95
CA SER A 100 -14.70 -11.48 -8.88
C SER A 100 -15.25 -10.11 -9.30
N GLN A 101 -16.57 -10.01 -9.45
CA GLN A 101 -17.21 -8.71 -9.66
C GLN A 101 -16.95 -7.77 -8.48
N SER A 102 -16.99 -8.28 -7.25
CA SER A 102 -16.76 -7.47 -6.05
C SER A 102 -15.29 -7.07 -5.87
N SER A 103 -14.31 -7.88 -6.33
CA SER A 103 -12.90 -7.48 -6.30
C SER A 103 -12.61 -6.30 -7.23
N SER A 104 -13.37 -6.19 -8.32
CA SER A 104 -13.28 -5.07 -9.27
C SER A 104 -14.11 -3.85 -8.84
N SER A 105 -15.08 -4.00 -7.92
CA SER A 105 -15.98 -2.95 -7.45
C SER A 105 -16.36 -3.17 -5.99
N THR A 106 -15.47 -2.78 -5.06
CA THR A 106 -15.55 -3.10 -3.63
C THR A 106 -16.55 -2.29 -2.83
N ARG A 107 -17.14 -1.23 -3.42
CA ARG A 107 -17.96 -0.25 -2.70
C ARG A 107 -19.04 -0.88 -1.79
N TYR A 108 -19.83 -1.81 -2.34
CA TYR A 108 -20.92 -2.43 -1.58
C TYR A 108 -20.39 -3.42 -0.51
N MET A 109 -19.36 -4.20 -0.86
CA MET A 109 -18.71 -5.09 0.09
C MET A 109 -18.11 -4.28 1.26
N ASN A 110 -17.36 -3.23 0.97
CA ASN A 110 -16.76 -2.38 2.00
C ASN A 110 -17.80 -1.69 2.87
N ALA A 111 -18.92 -1.24 2.31
CA ALA A 111 -20.00 -0.64 3.11
C ALA A 111 -20.54 -1.63 4.14
N ASN A 112 -20.86 -2.85 3.73
CA ASN A 112 -21.34 -3.89 4.64
C ASN A 112 -20.27 -4.31 5.67
N LEU A 113 -18.99 -4.41 5.26
CA LEU A 113 -17.89 -4.69 6.18
C LEU A 113 -17.70 -3.57 7.21
N LYS A 114 -17.81 -2.31 6.83
CA LYS A 114 -17.74 -1.16 7.75
C LYS A 114 -18.89 -1.19 8.76
N ASP A 115 -20.08 -1.55 8.34
CA ASP A 115 -21.24 -1.62 9.24
C ASP A 115 -21.10 -2.75 10.27
N ILE A 116 -20.72 -3.96 9.86
CA ILE A 116 -20.52 -5.07 10.79
C ILE A 116 -19.32 -4.86 11.72
N LEU A 117 -18.26 -4.19 11.25
CA LEU A 117 -17.10 -3.83 12.07
C LEU A 117 -17.48 -2.83 13.17
N ARG A 118 -18.26 -1.80 12.85
CA ARG A 118 -18.74 -0.84 13.85
C ARG A 118 -19.70 -1.48 14.83
N THR A 119 -20.57 -2.39 14.37
CA THR A 119 -21.46 -3.17 15.27
C THR A 119 -20.64 -3.98 16.25
N GLY A 120 -19.68 -4.77 15.78
CA GLY A 120 -18.79 -5.56 16.64
C GLY A 120 -17.93 -4.71 17.58
N ALA A 121 -17.49 -3.52 17.15
CA ALA A 121 -16.77 -2.58 18.00
C ALA A 121 -17.64 -2.08 19.16
N CYS A 122 -18.93 -1.77 18.91
CA CYS A 122 -19.88 -1.40 19.94
C CYS A 122 -20.05 -2.53 20.97
N GLU A 123 -20.32 -3.75 20.50
CA GLU A 123 -20.53 -4.93 21.36
C GLU A 123 -19.27 -5.28 22.18
N ILE A 124 -18.08 -5.20 21.59
CA ILE A 124 -16.80 -5.42 22.29
C ILE A 124 -16.65 -4.39 23.42
N ARG A 125 -16.93 -3.13 23.16
CA ARG A 125 -16.85 -2.07 24.19
C ARG A 125 -17.89 -2.27 25.28
N GLU A 126 -19.14 -2.64 24.95
CA GLU A 126 -20.17 -2.96 25.92
C GLU A 126 -19.78 -4.11 26.87
N ILE A 127 -19.11 -5.15 26.34
CA ILE A 127 -18.56 -6.25 27.16
C ILE A 127 -17.56 -5.71 28.17
N LEU A 128 -16.58 -4.91 27.71
CA LEU A 128 -15.52 -4.37 28.55
C LEU A 128 -16.04 -3.33 29.56
N ASP A 129 -16.94 -2.44 29.14
CA ASP A 129 -17.56 -1.42 30.00
C ASP A 129 -18.43 -2.06 31.09
N SER A 130 -19.01 -3.25 30.83
CA SER A 130 -19.78 -4.03 31.80
C SER A 130 -18.91 -4.85 32.77
N GLY A 131 -17.59 -4.71 32.71
CA GLY A 131 -16.62 -5.43 33.55
C GLY A 131 -16.21 -6.79 33.01
N GLY A 132 -16.53 -7.11 31.75
CA GLY A 132 -16.03 -8.30 31.06
C GLY A 132 -14.53 -8.24 30.83
N SER A 133 -13.90 -9.40 30.70
CA SER A 133 -12.46 -9.53 30.48
C SER A 133 -12.07 -9.33 29.01
N SER A 134 -10.81 -8.97 28.76
CA SER A 134 -10.24 -8.95 27.39
C SER A 134 -10.33 -10.31 26.70
N ALA A 135 -10.37 -11.43 27.43
CA ALA A 135 -10.56 -12.76 26.87
C ALA A 135 -12.00 -12.94 26.34
N GLU A 136 -13.01 -12.46 27.05
CA GLU A 136 -14.41 -12.47 26.59
C GLU A 136 -14.59 -11.56 25.38
N ALA A 137 -13.98 -10.38 25.38
CA ALA A 137 -13.98 -9.46 24.24
C ALA A 137 -13.34 -10.12 23.00
N ARG A 138 -12.21 -10.84 23.13
CA ARG A 138 -11.58 -11.58 22.04
C ARG A 138 -12.40 -12.76 21.56
N ALA A 139 -13.07 -13.50 22.45
CA ALA A 139 -13.99 -14.57 22.05
C ALA A 139 -15.17 -14.01 21.21
N HIS A 140 -15.68 -12.82 21.57
CA HIS A 140 -16.70 -12.13 20.80
C HIS A 140 -16.14 -11.65 19.43
N LYS A 141 -14.95 -11.07 19.41
CA LYS A 141 -14.22 -10.72 18.18
C LYS A 141 -14.13 -11.91 17.23
N ASP A 142 -13.73 -13.08 17.71
CA ASP A 142 -13.58 -14.28 16.88
C ASP A 142 -14.92 -14.71 16.24
N SER A 143 -16.03 -14.57 16.96
CA SER A 143 -17.37 -14.75 16.41
C SER A 143 -17.68 -13.77 15.28
N ARG A 144 -17.33 -12.49 15.45
CA ARG A 144 -17.50 -11.45 14.43
C ARG A 144 -16.58 -11.66 13.20
N LEU A 145 -15.37 -12.15 13.42
CA LEU A 145 -14.46 -12.52 12.32
C LEU A 145 -15.02 -13.67 11.48
N ALA A 146 -15.75 -14.62 12.08
CA ALA A 146 -16.43 -15.66 11.33
C ALA A 146 -17.54 -15.10 10.40
N ASP A 147 -18.26 -14.06 10.84
CA ASP A 147 -19.23 -13.37 9.98
C ASP A 147 -18.53 -12.62 8.83
N ILE A 148 -17.44 -11.92 9.13
CA ILE A 148 -16.62 -11.23 8.13
C ILE A 148 -16.05 -12.21 7.10
N TRP A 149 -15.53 -13.35 7.54
CA TRP A 149 -15.07 -14.42 6.65
C TRP A 149 -16.17 -14.85 5.68
N ARG A 150 -17.38 -15.08 6.18
CA ARG A 150 -18.54 -15.46 5.36
C ARG A 150 -18.88 -14.40 4.31
N ILE A 151 -18.88 -13.11 4.71
CA ILE A 151 -19.10 -11.98 3.79
C ILE A 151 -18.02 -11.97 2.69
N LEU A 152 -16.75 -12.08 3.07
CA LEU A 152 -15.65 -12.11 2.11
C LEU A 152 -15.74 -13.29 1.16
N CYS A 153 -16.07 -14.51 1.65
CA CYS A 153 -16.28 -15.68 0.78
C CYS A 153 -17.42 -15.49 -0.21
N ILE A 154 -18.52 -14.84 0.18
CA ILE A 154 -19.65 -14.55 -0.71
C ILE A 154 -19.23 -13.59 -1.83
N HIS A 155 -18.44 -12.59 -1.51
CA HIS A 155 -18.04 -11.54 -2.46
C HIS A 155 -16.83 -11.91 -3.32
N LEU A 156 -15.84 -12.58 -2.75
CA LEU A 156 -14.54 -12.82 -3.37
C LEU A 156 -14.26 -14.29 -3.69
N GLY A 157 -15.06 -15.22 -3.15
CA GLY A 157 -14.78 -16.66 -3.16
C GLY A 157 -13.91 -17.08 -1.96
N THR A 158 -13.79 -18.38 -1.74
CA THR A 158 -12.92 -18.93 -0.69
C THR A 158 -11.49 -19.02 -1.21
N PRO A 159 -10.51 -18.40 -0.53
CA PRO A 159 -9.11 -18.51 -0.96
C PRO A 159 -8.62 -19.96 -0.88
N PRO A 160 -7.83 -20.41 -1.86
CA PRO A 160 -7.38 -21.80 -1.90
C PRO A 160 -6.32 -22.06 -0.83
N GLU A 161 -6.47 -23.13 -0.07
CA GLU A 161 -5.40 -23.65 0.80
C GLU A 161 -4.29 -24.32 -0.02
N LYS A 162 -4.65 -24.96 -1.13
CA LYS A 162 -3.76 -25.58 -2.11
C LYS A 162 -4.36 -25.47 -3.50
N PHE A 163 -3.50 -25.44 -4.52
CA PHE A 163 -3.92 -25.45 -5.92
C PHE A 163 -2.97 -26.31 -6.78
N ASP A 164 -3.49 -26.91 -7.85
CA ASP A 164 -2.67 -27.67 -8.82
C ASP A 164 -1.99 -26.68 -9.78
N TRP A 165 -0.65 -26.60 -9.69
CA TRP A 165 0.13 -25.64 -10.49
C TRP A 165 0.78 -26.30 -11.69
N GLN A 166 0.44 -25.77 -12.87
CA GLN A 166 1.05 -26.12 -14.14
C GLN A 166 1.03 -24.90 -15.09
N TRP A 167 2.01 -24.80 -15.96
CA TRP A 167 2.09 -23.72 -16.95
C TRP A 167 2.79 -24.20 -18.22
N GLU A 168 2.53 -23.51 -19.31
CA GLU A 168 3.29 -23.63 -20.57
C GLU A 168 4.27 -22.48 -20.68
N ASP A 169 5.53 -22.76 -20.95
CA ASP A 169 6.55 -21.76 -21.14
C ASP A 169 6.49 -21.14 -22.56
N LYS A 170 7.29 -20.09 -22.81
CA LYS A 170 7.31 -19.40 -24.11
C LYS A 170 7.77 -20.29 -25.28
N ASP A 171 8.41 -21.42 -24.98
CA ASP A 171 8.93 -22.37 -25.95
C ASP A 171 7.94 -23.55 -26.19
N GLY A 172 6.75 -23.50 -25.58
CA GLY A 172 5.68 -24.49 -25.73
C GLY A 172 5.86 -25.72 -24.86
N LYS A 173 6.76 -25.71 -23.87
CA LYS A 173 6.98 -26.83 -22.97
C LYS A 173 6.05 -26.73 -21.76
N LEU A 174 5.35 -27.83 -21.49
CA LEU A 174 4.48 -27.97 -20.31
C LEU A 174 5.33 -28.29 -19.07
N HIS A 175 5.11 -27.51 -18.02
CA HIS A 175 5.68 -27.70 -16.69
C HIS A 175 4.56 -28.03 -15.71
N ARG A 176 4.79 -28.98 -14.81
CA ARG A 176 3.84 -29.38 -13.79
C ARG A 176 4.54 -29.53 -12.45
N LYS A 177 4.03 -28.83 -11.43
CA LYS A 177 4.45 -28.93 -10.02
C LYS A 177 3.50 -29.79 -9.21
N GLY A 178 2.22 -29.84 -9.60
CA GLY A 178 1.16 -30.48 -8.83
C GLY A 178 0.61 -29.57 -7.74
N MET A 179 0.11 -30.16 -6.66
CA MET A 179 -0.50 -29.43 -5.56
C MET A 179 0.53 -28.63 -4.78
N MET A 180 0.30 -27.31 -4.67
CA MET A 180 1.13 -26.36 -3.93
C MET A 180 0.26 -25.52 -3.00
N THR A 181 0.81 -25.12 -1.86
CA THR A 181 0.25 -24.04 -1.03
C THR A 181 0.63 -22.67 -1.58
N PRO A 182 -0.09 -21.60 -1.21
CA PRO A 182 0.30 -20.24 -1.57
C PRO A 182 1.71 -19.84 -1.09
N GLN A 183 2.13 -20.34 0.08
CA GLN A 183 3.47 -20.10 0.63
C GLN A 183 4.55 -20.79 -0.20
N GLU A 184 4.40 -22.08 -0.50
CA GLU A 184 5.34 -22.83 -1.36
C GLU A 184 5.46 -22.17 -2.74
N PHE A 185 4.36 -21.66 -3.29
CA PHE A 185 4.38 -20.95 -4.55
C PHE A 185 5.16 -19.63 -4.45
N ALA A 186 4.95 -18.83 -3.40
CA ALA A 186 5.67 -17.59 -3.17
C ALA A 186 7.18 -17.85 -3.01
N GLU A 187 7.56 -18.80 -2.18
CA GLU A 187 8.96 -19.18 -1.93
C GLU A 187 9.67 -19.68 -3.20
N GLU A 188 8.97 -20.49 -4.01
CA GLU A 188 9.59 -21.07 -5.20
C GLU A 188 9.66 -20.08 -6.38
N PHE A 189 8.63 -19.24 -6.61
CA PHE A 189 8.51 -18.46 -7.84
C PHE A 189 8.80 -16.96 -7.68
N VAL A 190 8.91 -16.45 -6.45
CA VAL A 190 9.21 -15.03 -6.20
C VAL A 190 10.60 -14.88 -5.62
N GLU A 191 11.51 -14.29 -6.40
CA GLU A 191 12.92 -14.11 -6.03
C GLU A 191 13.14 -12.75 -5.36
N ILE A 192 12.47 -12.49 -4.23
CA ILE A 192 12.63 -11.24 -3.50
C ILE A 192 12.85 -11.54 -2.03
N ASP A 193 13.93 -11.00 -1.50
CA ASP A 193 14.14 -10.96 -0.06
C ASP A 193 13.32 -9.79 0.52
N TRP A 194 12.08 -10.10 0.92
CA TRP A 194 11.16 -9.13 1.49
C TRP A 194 11.67 -8.51 2.80
N GLU A 195 12.50 -9.26 3.55
CA GLU A 195 13.07 -8.83 4.82
C GLU A 195 14.13 -7.73 4.64
N ASP A 196 14.79 -7.70 3.47
CA ASP A 196 15.80 -6.70 3.14
C ASP A 196 15.21 -5.36 2.68
N TYR A 197 13.86 -5.26 2.48
CA TYR A 197 13.25 -4.02 1.99
C TYR A 197 12.95 -3.02 3.10
N VAL A 198 13.34 -1.78 2.84
CA VAL A 198 13.13 -0.61 3.71
C VAL A 198 12.22 0.40 3.00
N CYS A 199 11.25 0.95 3.74
CA CYS A 199 10.48 2.11 3.31
C CYS A 199 11.22 3.39 3.67
N ILE A 200 11.48 4.22 2.67
CA ILE A 200 12.11 5.53 2.81
C ILE A 200 11.07 6.60 2.50
N VAL A 201 10.99 7.60 3.36
CA VAL A 201 10.07 8.74 3.16
C VAL A 201 10.82 10.06 3.10
N ASN A 202 10.19 11.04 2.48
CA ASN A 202 10.56 12.44 2.58
C ASN A 202 9.45 13.24 3.26
N ASP A 203 9.59 13.42 4.55
CA ASP A 203 8.72 14.25 5.39
C ASP A 203 9.52 15.42 6.01
N PRO A 204 9.51 16.58 5.39
CA PRO A 204 10.31 17.72 5.86
C PRO A 204 9.75 18.38 7.14
N ARG A 205 8.72 17.81 7.77
CA ARG A 205 8.25 18.26 9.10
C ARG A 205 9.09 17.69 10.22
N ASN A 206 9.77 16.56 9.97
CA ASN A 206 10.41 15.70 10.95
C ASN A 206 11.91 15.58 10.66
N ASP A 207 12.69 15.18 11.67
CA ASP A 207 14.14 15.03 11.56
C ASP A 207 14.49 13.94 10.53
N TYR A 208 15.52 14.21 9.72
CA TYR A 208 16.07 13.23 8.78
C TYR A 208 16.96 12.21 9.50
N TYR A 209 17.17 11.07 8.86
CA TYR A 209 17.92 9.90 9.37
C TYR A 209 17.36 9.34 10.69
N GLN A 210 16.08 9.57 10.93
CA GLN A 210 15.31 9.04 12.02
C GLN A 210 14.19 8.13 11.48
N THR A 211 13.88 7.04 12.18
CA THR A 211 12.74 6.18 11.86
C THR A 211 11.45 6.67 12.51
N TYR A 212 10.36 6.49 11.79
CA TYR A 212 9.00 6.85 12.22
C TYR A 212 8.06 5.70 11.97
N THR A 213 7.03 5.60 12.80
CA THR A 213 5.85 4.76 12.58
C THR A 213 4.60 5.58 12.87
N VAL A 214 3.47 5.15 12.32
CA VAL A 214 2.16 5.80 12.60
C VAL A 214 1.35 4.84 13.46
N ASP A 215 0.77 5.37 14.53
CA ASP A 215 -0.02 4.59 15.47
C ASP A 215 -1.21 3.92 14.75
N TYR A 216 -1.49 2.66 15.07
CA TYR A 216 -2.51 1.83 14.41
C TYR A 216 -2.39 1.68 12.89
N LEU A 217 -1.25 2.01 12.29
CA LEU A 217 -0.99 1.80 10.87
C LEU A 217 -0.45 0.39 10.63
N GLN A 218 -1.33 -0.59 10.65
CA GLN A 218 -1.03 -2.01 10.38
C GLN A 218 -2.22 -2.68 9.72
N ASN A 219 -2.01 -3.90 9.21
CA ASN A 219 -3.09 -4.76 8.74
C ASN A 219 -3.10 -6.12 9.44
N VAL A 220 -1.95 -6.64 9.86
CA VAL A 220 -1.83 -7.94 10.54
C VAL A 220 -1.57 -7.74 12.02
N ALA A 221 -2.52 -8.10 12.88
CA ALA A 221 -2.35 -8.02 14.33
C ALA A 221 -1.16 -8.88 14.79
N GLY A 222 -0.23 -8.27 15.55
CA GLY A 222 1.02 -8.91 15.99
C GLY A 222 2.08 -9.08 14.90
N GLY A 223 1.83 -8.61 13.68
CA GLY A 223 2.82 -8.55 12.60
C GLY A 223 3.79 -7.37 12.76
N PRO A 224 4.86 -7.31 11.95
CA PRO A 224 5.78 -6.19 11.93
C PRO A 224 5.06 -4.86 11.65
N PRO A 225 5.41 -3.78 12.35
CA PRO A 225 4.83 -2.46 12.10
C PRO A 225 5.27 -1.89 10.76
N VAL A 226 4.55 -0.87 10.28
CA VAL A 226 5.01 -0.02 9.19
C VAL A 226 6.05 0.94 9.75
N VAL A 227 7.28 0.86 9.29
CA VAL A 227 8.39 1.72 9.71
C VAL A 227 8.95 2.46 8.49
N TYR A 228 9.16 3.76 8.64
CA TYR A 228 9.72 4.64 7.63
C TYR A 228 11.06 5.21 8.10
N LEU A 229 12.05 5.24 7.21
CA LEU A 229 13.25 6.05 7.39
C LEU A 229 13.05 7.39 6.69
N ASN A 230 13.12 8.50 7.41
CA ASN A 230 12.99 9.83 6.82
C ASN A 230 14.32 10.33 6.27
N VAL A 231 14.33 10.76 5.00
CA VAL A 231 15.56 11.25 4.34
C VAL A 231 15.28 12.51 3.50
N PRO A 232 16.31 13.30 3.15
CA PRO A 232 16.19 14.38 2.18
C PRO A 232 15.71 13.88 0.81
N SER A 233 14.97 14.74 0.07
CA SER A 233 14.43 14.40 -1.25
C SER A 233 15.51 14.00 -2.25
N ASP A 234 16.65 14.68 -2.25
CA ASP A 234 17.76 14.38 -3.18
C ASP A 234 18.36 12.99 -2.96
N GLU A 235 18.43 12.52 -1.72
CA GLU A 235 18.91 11.17 -1.41
C GLU A 235 17.88 10.11 -1.85
N MET A 236 16.61 10.36 -1.59
CA MET A 236 15.53 9.48 -2.07
C MET A 236 15.52 9.39 -3.61
N LYS A 237 15.77 10.51 -4.33
CA LYS A 237 15.96 10.52 -5.79
C LYS A 237 17.17 9.73 -6.24
N GLY A 238 18.31 9.89 -5.58
CA GLY A 238 19.54 9.13 -5.88
C GLY A 238 19.33 7.63 -5.76
N ILE A 239 18.66 7.17 -4.72
CA ILE A 239 18.31 5.76 -4.54
C ILE A 239 17.34 5.29 -5.64
N THR A 240 16.32 6.08 -5.96
CA THR A 240 15.37 5.77 -7.04
C THR A 240 16.09 5.62 -8.39
N GLN A 241 17.01 6.52 -8.70
CA GLN A 241 17.82 6.47 -9.93
C GLN A 241 18.68 5.20 -9.97
N SER A 242 19.42 4.90 -8.91
CA SER A 242 20.29 3.73 -8.82
C SER A 242 19.52 2.42 -9.00
N LEU A 243 18.34 2.29 -8.39
CA LEU A 243 17.46 1.14 -8.56
C LEU A 243 17.04 0.96 -10.04
N LEU A 244 16.65 2.05 -10.70
CA LEU A 244 16.23 2.01 -12.09
C LEU A 244 17.39 1.71 -13.06
N GLU A 245 18.59 2.19 -12.77
CA GLU A 245 19.82 1.87 -13.51
C GLU A 245 20.19 0.39 -13.37
N ASP A 246 19.94 -0.21 -12.20
CA ASP A 246 20.07 -1.66 -11.96
C ASP A 246 18.91 -2.49 -12.56
N GLY A 247 17.95 -1.84 -13.24
CA GLY A 247 16.82 -2.50 -13.89
C GLY A 247 15.70 -2.91 -12.94
N LEU A 248 15.67 -2.37 -11.71
CA LEU A 248 14.67 -2.66 -10.70
C LEU A 248 13.57 -1.58 -10.71
N PRO A 249 12.31 -1.93 -10.96
CA PRO A 249 11.19 -1.01 -10.77
C PRO A 249 11.05 -0.60 -9.31
N VAL A 250 10.67 0.66 -9.05
CA VAL A 250 10.59 1.20 -7.69
C VAL A 250 9.14 1.51 -7.33
N TRP A 251 8.63 0.83 -6.31
CA TRP A 251 7.34 1.17 -5.73
C TRP A 251 7.41 2.52 -5.01
N MET A 252 6.37 3.34 -5.17
CA MET A 252 6.35 4.68 -4.60
C MET A 252 4.96 5.10 -4.14
N GLY A 253 4.94 5.98 -3.11
CA GLY A 253 3.76 6.68 -2.60
C GLY A 253 3.83 8.19 -2.84
N CYS A 254 2.72 8.79 -3.29
CA CYS A 254 2.69 10.20 -3.67
C CYS A 254 1.31 10.84 -3.50
N ASP A 255 1.22 12.19 -3.62
CA ASP A 255 -0.04 12.93 -3.78
C ASP A 255 -0.38 13.09 -5.27
N VAL A 256 -0.98 12.06 -5.84
CA VAL A 256 -1.13 11.88 -7.29
C VAL A 256 -1.96 12.97 -8.00
N GLY A 257 -2.93 13.56 -7.30
CA GLY A 257 -3.89 14.51 -7.87
C GLY A 257 -3.34 15.92 -8.11
N LYS A 258 -2.17 16.24 -7.55
CA LYS A 258 -1.61 17.59 -7.63
C LYS A 258 -0.91 17.85 -8.96
N GLN A 259 -1.13 19.01 -9.56
CA GLN A 259 -0.42 19.47 -10.75
C GLN A 259 -0.31 18.38 -11.84
N MET A 260 -1.46 17.75 -12.18
CA MET A 260 -1.56 16.60 -13.06
C MET A 260 -2.45 16.88 -14.27
N HIS A 261 -1.99 16.51 -15.47
CA HIS A 261 -2.84 16.43 -16.66
C HIS A 261 -3.11 14.97 -17.05
N ARG A 262 -4.18 14.38 -16.50
CA ARG A 262 -4.51 12.95 -16.60
C ARG A 262 -4.51 12.43 -18.04
N LYS A 263 -5.21 13.11 -18.96
CA LYS A 263 -5.35 12.68 -20.36
C LYS A 263 -4.01 12.62 -21.10
N ARG A 264 -3.10 13.56 -20.82
CA ARG A 264 -1.75 13.59 -21.43
C ARG A 264 -0.75 12.70 -20.68
N GLY A 265 -1.07 12.25 -19.46
CA GLY A 265 -0.18 11.46 -18.61
C GLY A 265 1.04 12.24 -18.16
N LEU A 266 0.85 13.47 -17.65
CA LEU A 266 1.93 14.38 -17.27
C LEU A 266 1.74 14.89 -15.85
N TRP A 267 2.83 14.90 -15.08
CA TRP A 267 2.99 15.60 -13.81
C TRP A 267 4.14 16.59 -13.91
N ASP A 268 3.90 17.83 -13.46
CA ASP A 268 4.92 18.87 -13.38
C ASP A 268 4.52 19.85 -12.27
N ALA A 269 5.42 20.23 -11.37
CA ALA A 269 5.09 21.11 -10.25
C ALA A 269 4.52 22.48 -10.68
N LYS A 270 4.78 22.87 -11.93
CA LYS A 270 4.32 24.13 -12.52
C LYS A 270 3.38 23.93 -13.71
N LEU A 271 2.67 22.82 -13.74
CA LEU A 271 1.79 22.48 -14.88
C LEU A 271 0.65 23.48 -15.06
N PHE A 272 0.10 23.97 -13.95
CA PHE A 272 -0.97 24.96 -13.92
C PHE A 272 -0.54 26.13 -13.02
N ASP A 273 -0.50 27.33 -13.57
CA ASP A 273 -0.22 28.56 -12.83
C ASP A 273 -1.54 29.14 -12.27
N PHE A 274 -1.97 28.57 -11.14
CA PHE A 274 -3.17 29.07 -10.44
C PHE A 274 -2.95 30.46 -9.84
N GLY A 275 -1.73 30.81 -9.50
CA GLY A 275 -1.38 32.15 -9.01
C GLY A 275 -1.70 33.21 -10.03
N ALA A 276 -1.20 33.06 -11.25
CA ALA A 276 -1.52 33.96 -12.36
C ALA A 276 -3.00 33.93 -12.74
N LEU A 277 -3.65 32.75 -12.72
CA LEU A 277 -5.06 32.61 -13.07
C LEU A 277 -6.00 33.35 -12.10
N TYR A 278 -5.74 33.25 -10.80
CA TYR A 278 -6.64 33.78 -9.77
C TYR A 278 -6.14 35.10 -9.15
N GLY A 279 -4.94 35.54 -9.46
CA GLY A 279 -4.33 36.71 -8.84
C GLY A 279 -4.08 36.53 -7.32
N ALA A 280 -3.78 35.31 -6.89
CA ALA A 280 -3.60 34.92 -5.51
C ALA A 280 -2.31 34.11 -5.32
N GLU A 281 -1.67 34.21 -4.15
CA GLU A 281 -0.49 33.41 -3.85
C GLU A 281 -0.85 32.02 -3.29
N PHE A 282 -0.18 30.98 -3.82
CA PHE A 282 -0.26 29.61 -3.39
C PHE A 282 1.14 29.14 -2.95
N GLY A 283 1.63 29.68 -1.83
CA GLY A 283 3.05 29.70 -1.47
C GLY A 283 3.49 28.74 -0.36
N MET A 284 2.67 27.75 0.06
CA MET A 284 3.12 26.80 1.08
C MET A 284 4.20 25.86 0.54
N ASN A 285 5.29 25.71 1.30
CA ASN A 285 6.28 24.64 1.07
C ASN A 285 5.70 23.26 1.44
N LYS A 286 6.42 22.18 1.11
CA LYS A 286 5.96 20.79 1.35
C LYS A 286 5.66 20.52 2.83
N ALA A 287 6.50 21.03 3.77
CA ALA A 287 6.29 20.83 5.19
C ALA A 287 4.98 21.50 5.66
N ASP A 288 4.72 22.72 5.22
CA ASP A 288 3.51 23.44 5.61
C ASP A 288 2.26 22.84 4.97
N ARG A 289 2.33 22.38 3.71
CA ARG A 289 1.22 21.64 3.09
C ARG A 289 0.84 20.39 3.87
N LEU A 290 1.82 19.65 4.41
CA LEU A 290 1.57 18.49 5.30
C LEU A 290 0.95 18.93 6.62
N ARG A 291 1.46 19.99 7.28
CA ARG A 291 0.94 20.48 8.57
C ARG A 291 -0.49 20.99 8.46
N PHE A 292 -0.82 21.64 7.35
CA PHE A 292 -2.13 22.25 7.11
C PHE A 292 -3.08 21.39 6.26
N SER A 293 -2.80 20.08 6.16
CA SER A 293 -3.65 19.09 5.47
C SER A 293 -3.93 19.40 3.99
N GLN A 294 -3.04 20.13 3.32
CA GLN A 294 -3.16 20.43 1.90
C GLN A 294 -2.61 19.31 1.01
N THR A 295 -1.74 18.45 1.55
CA THR A 295 -1.14 17.32 0.85
C THR A 295 -0.98 16.12 1.79
N MET A 296 -1.04 14.93 1.22
CA MET A 296 -0.86 13.65 1.91
C MET A 296 -0.55 12.55 0.89
N MET A 297 -0.18 11.36 1.33
CA MET A 297 -0.06 10.22 0.42
C MET A 297 -1.45 9.72 -0.01
N THR A 298 -1.76 9.84 -1.29
CA THR A 298 -3.08 9.47 -1.84
C THR A 298 -3.03 8.27 -2.78
N HIS A 299 -1.85 7.95 -3.36
CA HIS A 299 -1.76 6.92 -4.37
C HIS A 299 -0.37 6.28 -4.44
N ALA A 300 -0.34 4.98 -4.78
CA ALA A 300 0.89 4.25 -5.05
C ALA A 300 1.03 3.95 -6.54
N MET A 301 2.26 4.03 -7.06
CA MET A 301 2.62 3.73 -8.46
C MET A 301 3.99 3.09 -8.53
N LEU A 302 4.48 2.84 -9.76
CA LEU A 302 5.82 2.31 -10.00
C LEU A 302 6.63 3.25 -10.89
N PHE A 303 7.85 3.56 -10.46
CA PHE A 303 8.88 4.04 -11.40
C PHE A 303 9.41 2.87 -12.23
N THR A 304 9.48 3.08 -13.55
CA THR A 304 9.95 2.07 -14.51
C THR A 304 11.03 2.60 -15.46
N GLY A 305 11.51 3.82 -15.24
CA GLY A 305 12.59 4.42 -15.99
C GLY A 305 12.86 5.85 -15.58
N VAL A 306 14.08 6.31 -15.87
CA VAL A 306 14.55 7.67 -15.60
C VAL A 306 15.26 8.23 -16.82
N ASP A 307 15.06 9.51 -17.10
CA ASP A 307 15.80 10.30 -18.09
C ASP A 307 16.79 11.19 -17.36
N VAL A 308 18.08 10.90 -17.52
CA VAL A 308 19.19 11.56 -16.83
C VAL A 308 19.92 12.49 -17.81
N VAL A 309 20.12 13.73 -17.41
CA VAL A 309 20.88 14.73 -18.15
C VAL A 309 21.94 15.33 -17.23
N ASP A 310 23.19 15.33 -17.68
CA ASP A 310 24.35 15.82 -16.90
C ASP A 310 24.41 15.21 -15.47
N GLY A 311 24.12 13.91 -15.37
CA GLY A 311 24.16 13.15 -14.12
C GLY A 311 22.97 13.41 -13.19
N LYS A 312 21.98 14.20 -13.61
CA LYS A 312 20.80 14.53 -12.78
C LYS A 312 19.51 14.01 -13.42
N PRO A 313 18.57 13.46 -12.63
CA PRO A 313 17.26 13.11 -13.12
C PRO A 313 16.54 14.34 -13.65
N ARG A 314 15.95 14.20 -14.83
CA ARG A 314 15.11 15.24 -15.43
C ARG A 314 13.65 14.82 -15.47
N ARG A 315 13.39 13.54 -15.78
CA ARG A 315 12.07 12.97 -15.92
C ARG A 315 12.05 11.52 -15.48
N TRP A 316 10.91 11.12 -14.95
CA TRP A 316 10.65 9.77 -14.49
C TRP A 316 9.52 9.16 -15.32
N ARG A 317 9.70 7.90 -15.74
CA ARG A 317 8.61 7.10 -16.33
C ARG A 317 7.89 6.36 -15.23
N VAL A 318 6.58 6.58 -15.16
CA VAL A 318 5.72 5.99 -14.13
C VAL A 318 4.71 5.05 -14.78
N GLU A 319 4.58 3.84 -14.25
CA GLU A 319 3.49 2.92 -14.56
C GLU A 319 2.39 3.06 -13.52
N ASN A 320 1.16 3.29 -14.01
CA ASN A 320 -0.01 3.50 -13.17
C ASN A 320 -1.10 2.45 -13.47
N SER A 321 -1.90 2.11 -12.46
CA SER A 321 -2.93 1.07 -12.52
C SER A 321 -4.30 1.53 -13.02
N TRP A 322 -4.44 2.74 -13.57
CA TRP A 322 -5.74 3.29 -14.02
C TRP A 322 -6.25 2.73 -15.37
N GLY A 323 -5.56 1.76 -15.92
CA GLY A 323 -5.89 1.15 -17.21
C GLY A 323 -5.18 1.79 -18.40
N ALA A 324 -4.92 0.98 -19.41
CA ALA A 324 -4.14 1.38 -20.58
C ALA A 324 -4.90 2.32 -21.54
N GLU A 325 -6.24 2.30 -21.52
CA GLU A 325 -7.07 3.00 -22.50
C GLU A 325 -7.49 4.41 -22.07
N GLN A 326 -7.46 4.69 -20.75
CA GLN A 326 -8.11 5.90 -20.20
C GLN A 326 -7.15 7.08 -19.98
N SER A 327 -5.84 6.87 -19.96
CA SER A 327 -4.91 7.94 -19.60
C SER A 327 -3.45 7.58 -19.88
N GLY A 328 -2.64 8.59 -20.15
CA GLY A 328 -1.23 8.43 -20.46
C GLY A 328 -0.98 7.70 -21.79
N ARG A 329 0.20 7.14 -21.91
CA ARG A 329 0.58 6.28 -23.04
C ARG A 329 0.45 4.81 -22.63
N LYS A 330 -0.73 4.21 -22.81
CA LYS A 330 -0.99 2.80 -22.45
C LYS A 330 -0.72 2.50 -20.96
N GLY A 331 -1.12 3.41 -20.06
CA GLY A 331 -0.90 3.27 -18.61
C GLY A 331 0.43 3.84 -18.10
N PHE A 332 1.31 4.32 -18.99
CA PHE A 332 2.54 4.99 -18.63
C PHE A 332 2.40 6.50 -18.64
N TYR A 333 3.07 7.14 -17.71
CA TYR A 333 3.04 8.57 -17.47
C TYR A 333 4.46 9.12 -17.42
N THR A 334 4.58 10.43 -17.62
CA THR A 334 5.83 11.18 -17.42
C THR A 334 5.69 12.10 -16.23
N MET A 335 6.60 12.00 -15.29
CA MET A 335 6.73 12.89 -14.14
C MET A 335 7.99 13.72 -14.31
N ASN A 336 7.89 15.05 -14.27
CA ASN A 336 9.06 15.92 -14.22
C ASN A 336 9.69 15.89 -12.82
N ASP A 337 10.99 16.07 -12.73
CA ASP A 337 11.75 16.00 -11.48
C ASP A 337 11.29 17.02 -10.44
N SER A 338 10.86 18.21 -10.89
CA SER A 338 10.26 19.22 -10.03
C SER A 338 9.00 18.73 -9.28
N TRP A 339 8.22 17.85 -9.90
CA TRP A 339 7.06 17.27 -9.25
C TRP A 339 7.45 16.21 -8.21
N TYR A 340 8.54 15.48 -8.45
CA TYR A 340 9.08 14.54 -7.48
C TYR A 340 9.35 15.21 -6.14
N ASP A 341 10.04 16.36 -6.13
CA ASP A 341 10.35 17.11 -4.92
C ASP A 341 9.11 17.53 -4.13
N GLU A 342 8.08 17.95 -4.85
CA GLU A 342 6.90 18.56 -4.22
C GLU A 342 5.87 17.53 -3.74
N HIS A 343 5.72 16.38 -4.42
CA HIS A 343 4.57 15.50 -4.23
C HIS A 343 4.90 14.02 -4.03
N MET A 344 6.19 13.64 -4.12
CA MET A 344 6.64 12.31 -3.72
C MET A 344 6.84 12.24 -2.21
N PHE A 345 6.44 11.11 -1.62
CA PHE A 345 6.57 10.90 -0.18
C PHE A 345 7.31 9.63 0.19
N GLU A 346 7.13 8.53 -0.54
CA GLU A 346 7.63 7.22 -0.14
C GLU A 346 8.19 6.42 -1.31
N ILE A 347 9.25 5.67 -1.07
CA ILE A 347 9.74 4.58 -1.94
C ILE A 347 10.09 3.35 -1.08
N ALA A 348 10.07 2.17 -1.69
CA ALA A 348 10.59 0.94 -1.09
C ALA A 348 11.85 0.48 -1.82
N CYS A 349 12.92 0.20 -1.09
CA CYS A 349 14.20 -0.22 -1.65
C CYS A 349 14.89 -1.30 -0.81
N PRO A 350 15.74 -2.17 -1.41
CA PRO A 350 16.63 -3.05 -0.66
C PRO A 350 17.64 -2.26 0.19
N SER A 351 17.97 -2.78 1.36
CA SER A 351 18.88 -2.12 2.33
C SER A 351 20.28 -1.82 1.77
N LYS A 352 20.72 -2.56 0.77
CA LYS A 352 22.03 -2.34 0.11
C LYS A 352 22.18 -0.97 -0.56
N TYR A 353 21.07 -0.28 -0.88
CA TYR A 353 21.07 1.07 -1.46
C TYR A 353 21.16 2.18 -0.42
N LEU A 354 21.09 1.85 0.86
CA LEU A 354 21.21 2.80 1.96
C LEU A 354 22.66 3.19 2.21
N SER A 355 22.91 4.48 2.49
CA SER A 355 24.19 4.97 3.03
C SER A 355 24.40 4.44 4.43
N ASP A 356 25.64 4.54 4.94
CA ASP A 356 25.96 4.14 6.31
C ASP A 356 25.20 4.99 7.35
N GLU A 357 24.96 6.27 7.06
CA GLU A 357 24.15 7.15 7.90
C GLU A 357 22.69 6.71 7.96
N MET A 358 22.10 6.36 6.80
CA MET A 358 20.75 5.80 6.73
C MET A 358 20.63 4.48 7.50
N LYS A 359 21.61 3.58 7.37
CA LYS A 359 21.65 2.31 8.11
C LYS A 359 21.75 2.55 9.61
N ALA A 360 22.54 3.54 10.04
CA ALA A 360 22.61 3.93 11.45
C ALA A 360 21.25 4.45 11.95
N GLY A 361 20.56 5.27 11.16
CA GLY A 361 19.21 5.75 11.48
C GLY A 361 18.17 4.64 11.63
N MET A 362 18.29 3.55 10.85
CA MET A 362 17.39 2.38 10.95
C MET A 362 17.54 1.63 12.28
N MET A 363 18.62 1.81 13.02
CA MET A 363 18.84 1.14 14.31
C MET A 363 18.17 1.85 15.49
N ALA A 364 17.67 3.06 15.28
CA ALA A 364 16.97 3.81 16.33
C ALA A 364 15.51 3.33 16.47
N GLU A 365 14.98 3.39 17.71
CA GLU A 365 13.57 3.15 17.96
C GLU A 365 12.72 4.15 17.15
N PRO A 366 11.67 3.70 16.45
CA PRO A 366 10.83 4.57 15.69
C PRO A 366 10.05 5.57 16.55
N VAL A 367 10.05 6.82 16.14
CA VAL A 367 9.15 7.84 16.73
C VAL A 367 7.72 7.55 16.28
N VAL A 368 6.80 7.42 17.24
CA VAL A 368 5.40 7.12 16.95
C VAL A 368 4.65 8.41 16.61
N LEU A 369 4.17 8.51 15.38
CA LEU A 369 3.29 9.57 14.91
C LEU A 369 1.83 9.22 15.23
N PRO A 370 0.94 10.22 15.42
CA PRO A 370 -0.45 9.95 15.73
C PRO A 370 -1.18 9.22 14.59
N ALA A 371 -2.19 8.43 14.91
CA ALA A 371 -2.94 7.60 13.96
C ALA A 371 -3.46 8.35 12.71
N TRP A 372 -3.75 9.65 12.84
CA TRP A 372 -4.22 10.53 11.76
C TRP A 372 -3.10 11.26 11.03
N ASP A 373 -1.83 10.89 11.24
CA ASP A 373 -0.72 11.54 10.53
C ASP A 373 -0.83 11.33 9.01
N PRO A 374 -0.56 12.35 8.18
CA PRO A 374 -0.60 12.25 6.72
C PRO A 374 0.28 11.14 6.13
N MET A 375 1.34 10.71 6.83
CA MET A 375 2.19 9.61 6.39
C MET A 375 1.47 8.25 6.42
N GLY A 376 0.40 8.10 7.22
CA GLY A 376 -0.45 6.90 7.24
C GLY A 376 -1.60 6.91 6.24
N SER A 377 -1.85 8.01 5.54
CA SER A 377 -3.06 8.22 4.72
C SER A 377 -3.19 7.26 3.55
N LEU A 378 -2.08 6.74 3.01
CA LEU A 378 -2.09 5.77 1.90
C LEU A 378 -2.87 4.47 2.23
N ALA A 379 -3.04 4.14 3.50
CA ALA A 379 -3.78 2.97 3.96
C ALA A 379 -5.31 3.21 4.06
N LYS A 380 -5.78 4.43 3.89
CA LYS A 380 -7.20 4.82 3.99
C LYS A 380 -7.89 4.87 2.63
N ASP A 381 -9.23 4.86 2.63
CA ASP A 381 -10.02 5.06 1.43
C ASP A 381 -9.88 6.49 0.87
N GLU A 382 -9.95 6.65 -0.46
CA GLU A 382 -9.87 7.95 -1.14
C GLU A 382 -10.95 8.97 -0.66
N ALA A 383 -12.06 8.48 -0.13
CA ALA A 383 -13.13 9.35 0.41
C ALA A 383 -12.74 10.06 1.73
N PHE A 384 -11.69 9.60 2.40
CA PHE A 384 -11.15 10.16 3.64
C PHE A 384 -9.83 10.92 3.45
N GLN A 385 -9.43 11.15 2.18
CA GLN A 385 -8.20 11.85 1.78
C GLN A 385 -8.47 13.28 1.29
#